data_9fb3abbc715c1263a7b71f4e529b6d42
#
_entry.id   9fb3abbc715c1263a7b71f4e529b6d42
#
_cell.length_a   1.000
_cell.length_b   1.000
_cell.length_c   1.000
_cell.angle_alpha   90.00
_cell.angle_beta   90.00
_cell.angle_gamma   90.00
#
_symmetry.space_group_name_H-M   'P 1'
#
loop_
_entity.id
_entity.type
_entity.pdbx_description
1 polymer ?
#
loop_
_entity_poly.entity_id
_entity_poly.type
_entity_poly.pdbx_seq_one_letter_code
_entity_poly.pdbx_strand_id
1 'polypeptide(L)'
;TEKNESFPCEIFGITTITDNENLTNSSKTALRQLLTDCLTKTNLKIENIQGIKVHGVGGNSDEMEQSVLQELFPNTETILVKPYMGHTLGASGALETTFLIEHLQKTDVKRGHFLNYFLGFGGSNIAWILKVGE
;
A
#
# COMPACT_ATOMS: atom_id res chain seq x y z
N THR A 1 -31.76 -10.77 12.90
CA THR A 1 -30.53 -11.35 12.32
C THR A 1 -30.00 -10.38 11.28
N GLU A 2 -29.02 -9.57 11.69
CA GLU A 2 -28.24 -8.79 10.74
C GLU A 2 -27.63 -9.79 9.75
N LYS A 3 -27.97 -9.67 8.47
CA LYS A 3 -27.23 -10.34 7.42
C LYS A 3 -25.83 -9.78 7.50
N ASN A 4 -24.86 -10.59 7.90
CA ASN A 4 -23.45 -10.32 7.66
C ASN A 4 -23.26 -10.26 6.13
N GLU A 5 -23.43 -9.09 5.57
CA GLU A 5 -23.06 -8.87 4.17
C GLU A 5 -21.57 -9.11 4.09
N SER A 6 -21.16 -10.15 3.40
CA SER A 6 -19.76 -10.43 3.16
C SER A 6 -19.17 -9.24 2.38
N PHE A 7 -18.04 -8.70 2.87
CA PHE A 7 -17.27 -7.72 2.14
C PHE A 7 -16.13 -8.46 1.42
N PRO A 8 -16.34 -8.87 0.18
CA PRO A 8 -15.34 -9.66 -0.53
C PRO A 8 -14.08 -8.81 -0.74
N CYS A 9 -12.96 -9.34 -0.28
CA CYS A 9 -11.66 -8.75 -0.51
C CYS A 9 -10.60 -9.84 -0.72
N GLU A 10 -9.60 -9.52 -1.52
CA GLU A 10 -8.53 -10.42 -1.89
C GLU A 10 -7.19 -9.66 -1.89
N ILE A 11 -6.17 -10.27 -1.32
CA ILE A 11 -4.79 -9.79 -1.43
C ILE A 11 -4.11 -10.62 -2.51
N PHE A 12 -3.53 -9.97 -3.52
CA PHE A 12 -2.80 -10.64 -4.58
C PHE A 12 -1.64 -9.80 -5.11
N GLY A 13 -0.83 -10.41 -5.96
CA GLY A 13 0.31 -9.71 -6.56
C GLY A 13 1.40 -9.33 -5.56
N ILE A 14 1.57 -10.11 -4.49
CA ILE A 14 2.60 -9.85 -3.48
C ILE A 14 3.97 -9.81 -4.15
N THR A 15 4.64 -8.69 -3.99
CA THR A 15 5.92 -8.37 -4.61
C THR A 15 6.89 -7.89 -3.55
N THR A 16 8.10 -8.40 -3.58
CA THR A 16 9.16 -8.02 -2.64
C THR A 16 10.38 -7.52 -3.40
N ILE A 17 11.08 -6.57 -2.82
CA ILE A 17 12.38 -6.10 -3.30
C ILE A 17 13.31 -5.88 -2.12
N THR A 18 14.58 -6.20 -2.29
CA THR A 18 15.61 -5.89 -1.31
C THR A 18 16.38 -4.66 -1.77
N ASP A 19 16.37 -3.62 -0.95
CA ASP A 19 17.16 -2.41 -1.15
C ASP A 19 18.41 -2.51 -0.28
N ASN A 20 19.57 -2.57 -0.91
CA ASN A 20 20.85 -2.69 -0.24
C ASN A 20 21.66 -1.38 -0.21
N GLU A 21 21.06 -0.28 -0.65
CA GLU A 21 21.69 1.04 -0.60
C GLU A 21 21.70 1.63 0.82
N ASN A 22 20.67 1.32 1.61
CA ASN A 22 20.54 1.86 2.96
C ASN A 22 19.79 0.88 3.90
N LEU A 23 20.34 0.69 5.11
CA LEU A 23 19.76 -0.23 6.09
C LEU A 23 18.48 0.28 6.77
N THR A 24 18.29 1.59 6.81
CA THR A 24 17.21 2.21 7.59
C THR A 24 16.16 2.91 6.75
N ASN A 25 16.52 3.37 5.56
CA ASN A 25 15.63 4.09 4.68
C ASN A 25 15.66 3.48 3.27
N SER A 26 14.51 3.27 2.69
CA SER A 26 14.41 2.84 1.31
C SER A 26 14.76 3.96 0.33
N SER A 27 15.37 3.60 -0.79
CA SER A 27 15.69 4.54 -1.86
C SER A 27 14.48 4.80 -2.77
N LYS A 28 14.51 5.95 -3.47
CA LYS A 28 13.53 6.25 -4.53
C LYS A 28 13.51 5.17 -5.61
N THR A 29 14.70 4.69 -6.00
CA THR A 29 14.86 3.65 -7.02
C THR A 29 14.18 2.35 -6.58
N ALA A 30 14.41 1.91 -5.34
CA ALA A 30 13.79 0.71 -4.80
C ALA A 30 12.27 0.83 -4.70
N LEU A 31 11.76 1.94 -4.21
CA LEU A 31 10.30 2.15 -4.13
C LEU A 31 9.66 2.18 -5.53
N ARG A 32 10.25 2.90 -6.46
CA ARG A 32 9.76 2.96 -7.85
C ARG A 32 9.73 1.56 -8.46
N GLN A 33 10.79 0.79 -8.29
CA GLN A 33 10.87 -0.58 -8.80
C GLN A 33 9.82 -1.48 -8.17
N LEU A 34 9.65 -1.41 -6.84
CA LEU A 34 8.64 -2.20 -6.11
C LEU A 34 7.22 -1.96 -6.64
N LEU A 35 6.84 -0.70 -6.80
CA LEU A 35 5.50 -0.34 -7.27
C LEU A 35 5.28 -0.74 -8.73
N THR A 36 6.28 -0.53 -9.58
CA THR A 36 6.24 -0.92 -11.00
C THR A 36 6.15 -2.44 -11.15
N ASP A 37 6.94 -3.19 -10.40
CA ASP A 37 6.92 -4.66 -10.43
C ASP A 37 5.58 -5.22 -9.95
N CYS A 38 4.99 -4.62 -8.92
CA CYS A 38 3.67 -5.00 -8.42
C CYS A 38 2.59 -4.82 -9.49
N LEU A 39 2.59 -3.70 -10.20
CA LEU A 39 1.66 -3.46 -11.32
C LEU A 39 1.89 -4.44 -12.47
N THR A 40 3.14 -4.68 -12.84
CA THR A 40 3.49 -5.63 -13.91
C THR A 40 3.02 -7.04 -13.55
N LYS A 41 3.30 -7.50 -12.32
CA LYS A 41 2.91 -8.82 -11.83
C LYS A 41 1.41 -9.04 -11.82
N THR A 42 0.65 -8.01 -11.53
CA THR A 42 -0.82 -8.06 -11.47
C THR A 42 -1.49 -7.75 -12.79
N ASN A 43 -0.74 -7.32 -13.80
CA ASN A 43 -1.25 -6.83 -15.08
C ASN A 43 -2.25 -5.66 -14.92
N LEU A 44 -2.07 -4.88 -13.87
CA LEU A 44 -2.83 -3.66 -13.63
C LEU A 44 -2.08 -2.45 -14.16
N LYS A 45 -2.84 -1.47 -14.63
CA LYS A 45 -2.33 -0.16 -15.03
C LYS A 45 -2.52 0.83 -13.89
N ILE A 46 -1.83 1.96 -13.97
CA ILE A 46 -1.94 3.05 -12.99
C ILE A 46 -3.38 3.51 -12.80
N GLU A 47 -4.12 3.67 -13.89
CA GLU A 47 -5.53 4.08 -13.86
C GLU A 47 -6.49 3.06 -13.25
N ASN A 48 -6.06 1.81 -13.04
CA ASN A 48 -6.85 0.81 -12.34
C ASN A 48 -6.73 0.93 -10.80
N ILE A 49 -5.79 1.72 -10.30
CA ILE A 49 -5.53 1.88 -8.86
C ILE A 49 -6.36 3.04 -8.34
N GLN A 50 -7.30 2.76 -7.44
CA GLN A 50 -8.19 3.76 -6.84
C GLN A 50 -7.57 4.48 -5.65
N GLY A 51 -6.69 3.81 -4.93
CA GLY A 51 -6.01 4.40 -3.80
C GLY A 51 -4.71 3.67 -3.48
N ILE A 52 -3.79 4.35 -2.83
CA ILE A 52 -2.50 3.81 -2.41
C ILE A 52 -2.37 3.97 -0.90
N LYS A 53 -2.33 2.85 -0.19
CA LYS A 53 -1.97 2.85 1.23
C LYS A 53 -0.45 2.96 1.35
N VAL A 54 0.01 4.11 1.79
CA VAL A 54 1.43 4.45 1.90
C VAL A 54 2.06 3.91 3.17
N HIS A 55 3.40 3.78 3.19
CA HIS A 55 4.13 3.43 4.40
C HIS A 55 4.03 4.56 5.44
N GLY A 56 4.42 5.77 5.09
CA GLY A 56 4.17 7.05 5.79
C GLY A 56 4.40 7.02 7.30
N VAL A 57 5.65 7.21 7.73
CA VAL A 57 6.03 7.15 9.15
C VAL A 57 6.07 8.52 9.85
N GLY A 58 5.84 9.61 9.12
CA GLY A 58 5.87 10.97 9.64
C GLY A 58 7.30 11.55 9.73
N GLY A 59 8.21 11.11 8.89
CA GLY A 59 9.60 11.52 8.88
C GLY A 59 10.12 11.96 7.51
N ASN A 60 11.42 12.13 7.39
CA ASN A 60 12.07 12.57 6.15
C ASN A 60 11.84 11.61 4.97
N SER A 61 11.59 10.33 5.25
CA SER A 61 11.25 9.35 4.22
C SER A 61 9.93 9.65 3.52
N ASP A 62 9.01 10.36 4.16
CA ASP A 62 7.71 10.71 3.58
C ASP A 62 7.85 11.61 2.35
N GLU A 63 8.83 12.51 2.33
CA GLU A 63 9.12 13.34 1.17
C GLU A 63 9.58 12.49 -0.03
N MET A 64 10.40 11.48 0.23
CA MET A 64 10.84 10.53 -0.77
C MET A 64 9.66 9.73 -1.32
N GLU A 65 8.79 9.22 -0.45
CA GLU A 65 7.59 8.49 -0.85
C GLU A 65 6.68 9.38 -1.72
N GLN A 66 6.37 10.60 -1.28
CA GLN A 66 5.56 11.56 -2.03
C GLN A 66 6.14 11.88 -3.40
N SER A 67 7.45 12.04 -3.49
CA SER A 67 8.13 12.31 -4.77
C SER A 67 7.91 11.17 -5.77
N VAL A 68 8.05 9.92 -5.34
CA VAL A 68 7.82 8.74 -6.21
C VAL A 68 6.34 8.61 -6.59
N LEU A 69 5.45 8.82 -5.63
CA LEU A 69 4.00 8.72 -5.89
C LEU A 69 3.51 9.84 -6.83
N GLN A 70 4.03 11.04 -6.68
CA GLN A 70 3.70 12.15 -7.59
C GLN A 70 4.19 11.87 -9.03
N GLU A 71 5.32 11.18 -9.17
CA GLU A 71 5.85 10.78 -10.48
C GLU A 71 5.00 9.68 -11.13
N LEU A 72 4.67 8.62 -10.38
CA LEU A 72 4.01 7.43 -10.92
C LEU A 72 2.47 7.52 -10.89
N PHE A 73 1.91 8.13 -9.85
CA PHE A 73 0.48 8.16 -9.57
C PHE A 73 -0.03 9.58 -9.25
N PRO A 74 0.14 10.54 -10.17
CA PRO A 74 -0.15 11.95 -9.86
C PRO A 74 -1.60 12.24 -9.53
N ASN A 75 -2.53 11.38 -9.93
CA ASN A 75 -3.97 11.56 -9.76
C ASN A 75 -4.61 10.51 -8.83
N THR A 76 -3.81 9.69 -8.15
CA THR A 76 -4.31 8.64 -7.27
C THR A 76 -4.29 9.10 -5.81
N GLU A 77 -5.39 8.87 -5.10
CA GLU A 77 -5.51 9.19 -3.67
C GLU A 77 -4.53 8.36 -2.84
N THR A 78 -3.86 9.01 -1.90
CA THR A 78 -3.01 8.34 -0.90
C THR A 78 -3.76 8.16 0.41
N ILE A 79 -3.61 6.98 1.02
CA ILE A 79 -4.25 6.61 2.28
C ILE A 79 -3.18 6.43 3.33
N LEU A 80 -3.29 7.21 4.40
CA LEU A 80 -2.33 7.23 5.50
C LEU A 80 -2.99 6.63 6.75
N VAL A 81 -2.45 5.52 7.25
CA VAL A 81 -3.05 4.76 8.36
C VAL A 81 -2.33 5.00 9.68
N LYS A 82 -1.01 5.14 9.67
CA LYS A 82 -0.20 5.29 10.89
C LYS A 82 -0.62 6.42 11.84
N PRO A 83 -1.11 7.58 11.38
CA PRO A 83 -1.61 8.62 12.30
C PRO A 83 -2.76 8.16 13.20
N TYR A 84 -3.51 7.15 12.78
CA TYR A 84 -4.66 6.63 13.54
C TYR A 84 -4.31 5.50 14.50
N MET A 85 -3.25 4.75 14.26
CA MET A 85 -2.92 3.56 15.05
C MET A 85 -1.45 3.47 15.49
N GLY A 86 -0.61 4.41 15.05
CA GLY A 86 0.83 4.38 15.31
C GLY A 86 1.60 3.41 14.43
N HIS A 87 2.91 3.40 14.60
CA HIS A 87 3.79 2.48 13.88
C HIS A 87 3.92 1.16 14.67
N THR A 88 3.33 0.10 14.14
CA THR A 88 3.28 -1.22 14.78
C THR A 88 4.42 -2.16 14.37
N LEU A 89 5.47 -1.61 13.75
CA LEU A 89 6.68 -2.33 13.33
C LEU A 89 6.35 -3.57 12.48
N GLY A 90 6.77 -4.75 12.89
CA GLY A 90 6.55 -5.99 12.15
C GLY A 90 5.08 -6.39 11.96
N ALA A 91 4.17 -5.84 12.75
CA ALA A 91 2.73 -6.07 12.61
C ALA A 91 2.04 -5.10 11.65
N SER A 92 2.74 -4.07 11.13
CA SER A 92 2.16 -3.03 10.28
C SER A 92 1.39 -3.58 9.08
N GLY A 93 1.94 -4.57 8.40
CA GLY A 93 1.29 -5.17 7.23
C GLY A 93 -0.11 -5.70 7.53
N ALA A 94 -0.24 -6.49 8.58
CA ALA A 94 -1.53 -7.09 8.96
C ALA A 94 -2.50 -6.05 9.53
N LEU A 95 -2.06 -5.24 10.48
CA LEU A 95 -2.92 -4.28 11.18
C LEU A 95 -3.39 -3.14 10.27
N GLU A 96 -2.51 -2.56 9.48
CA GLU A 96 -2.87 -1.49 8.55
C GLU A 96 -3.76 -1.99 7.42
N THR A 97 -3.56 -3.21 6.93
CA THR A 97 -4.46 -3.82 5.94
C THR A 97 -5.85 -4.09 6.53
N THR A 98 -5.92 -4.61 7.75
CA THR A 98 -7.20 -4.80 8.46
C THR A 98 -7.93 -3.48 8.63
N PHE A 99 -7.23 -2.44 9.07
CA PHE A 99 -7.80 -1.10 9.20
C PHE A 99 -8.32 -0.56 7.88
N LEU A 100 -7.56 -0.74 6.79
CA LEU A 100 -7.99 -0.33 5.46
C LEU A 100 -9.27 -1.05 5.03
N ILE A 101 -9.35 -2.36 5.23
CA ILE A 101 -10.56 -3.14 4.91
C ILE A 101 -11.78 -2.63 5.69
N GLU A 102 -11.64 -2.43 7.00
CA GLU A 102 -12.71 -1.88 7.82
C GLU A 102 -13.13 -0.47 7.39
N HIS A 103 -12.17 0.36 7.04
CA HIS A 103 -12.43 1.71 6.54
C HIS A 103 -13.23 1.65 5.23
N LEU A 104 -12.80 0.84 4.28
CA LEU A 104 -13.48 0.68 2.99
C LEU A 104 -14.90 0.11 3.13
N GLN A 105 -15.12 -0.80 4.08
CA GLN A 105 -16.47 -1.32 4.38
C GLN A 105 -17.45 -0.23 4.82
N LYS A 106 -16.96 0.79 5.53
CA LYS A 106 -17.75 1.90 6.06
C LYS A 106 -17.96 3.03 5.06
N THR A 107 -17.28 2.97 3.92
CA THR A 107 -17.42 3.95 2.83
C THR A 107 -18.34 3.41 1.73
N ASP A 108 -18.64 4.26 0.74
CA ASP A 108 -19.42 3.84 -0.43
C ASP A 108 -18.61 3.05 -1.47
N VAL A 109 -17.38 2.70 -1.16
CA VAL A 109 -16.51 1.91 -2.05
C VAL A 109 -17.02 0.48 -2.12
N LYS A 110 -17.56 0.08 -3.26
CA LYS A 110 -18.12 -1.26 -3.50
C LYS A 110 -17.14 -2.19 -4.23
N ARG A 111 -16.20 -1.61 -4.98
CA ARG A 111 -15.23 -2.36 -5.78
C ARG A 111 -14.02 -1.50 -6.09
N GLY A 112 -12.86 -2.12 -6.21
CA GLY A 112 -11.65 -1.42 -6.63
C GLY A 112 -10.36 -2.15 -6.29
N HIS A 113 -9.26 -1.59 -6.76
CA HIS A 113 -7.92 -2.04 -6.48
C HIS A 113 -7.16 -0.98 -5.68
N PHE A 114 -6.60 -1.39 -4.57
CA PHE A 114 -5.81 -0.54 -3.69
C PHE A 114 -4.39 -1.09 -3.58
N LEU A 115 -3.43 -0.29 -3.95
CA LEU A 115 -2.02 -0.64 -3.83
C LEU A 115 -1.56 -0.38 -2.39
N ASN A 116 -0.93 -1.37 -1.79
CA ASN A 116 -0.38 -1.27 -0.44
C ASN A 116 1.12 -1.53 -0.49
N TYR A 117 1.92 -0.71 0.18
CA TYR A 117 3.34 -1.01 0.31
C TYR A 117 3.86 -0.70 1.72
N PHE A 118 4.91 -1.40 2.08
CA PHE A 118 5.56 -1.30 3.36
C PHE A 118 7.07 -1.32 3.15
N LEU A 119 7.76 -0.41 3.81
CA LEU A 119 9.20 -0.27 3.77
C LEU A 119 9.78 -0.74 5.10
N GLY A 120 10.57 -1.80 5.07
CA GLY A 120 11.13 -2.43 6.26
C GLY A 120 12.60 -2.11 6.48
N PHE A 121 13.05 -2.25 7.70
CA PHE A 121 14.48 -2.21 8.03
C PHE A 121 15.25 -3.30 7.29
N GLY A 122 16.52 -3.04 7.01
CA GLY A 122 17.36 -3.94 6.25
C GLY A 122 17.05 -3.97 4.75
N GLY A 123 16.26 -3.01 4.26
CA GLY A 123 15.91 -2.88 2.85
C GLY A 123 14.86 -3.87 2.37
N SER A 124 14.18 -4.58 3.26
CA SER A 124 13.11 -5.51 2.91
C SER A 124 11.81 -4.76 2.68
N ASN A 125 11.45 -4.57 1.43
CA ASN A 125 10.27 -3.83 1.00
C ASN A 125 9.25 -4.78 0.35
N ILE A 126 7.98 -4.54 0.60
CA ILE A 126 6.88 -5.39 0.11
C ILE A 126 5.72 -4.52 -0.37
N ALA A 127 5.07 -4.97 -1.44
CA ALA A 127 3.82 -4.39 -1.92
C ALA A 127 2.84 -5.48 -2.33
N TRP A 128 1.56 -5.17 -2.30
CA TRP A 128 0.49 -6.00 -2.84
C TRP A 128 -0.73 -5.18 -3.23
N ILE A 129 -1.62 -5.81 -3.97
CA ILE A 129 -2.92 -5.25 -4.31
C ILE A 129 -3.98 -5.84 -3.37
N LEU A 130 -4.77 -4.96 -2.76
CA LEU A 130 -6.03 -5.32 -2.12
C LEU A 130 -7.14 -5.07 -3.14
N LYS A 131 -7.78 -6.14 -3.61
CA LYS A 131 -8.99 -6.06 -4.43
C LYS A 131 -10.19 -6.08 -3.51
N VAL A 132 -11.11 -5.17 -3.72
CA VAL A 132 -12.39 -5.07 -3.01
C VAL A 132 -13.53 -5.26 -4.01
N GLY A 133 -14.52 -6.03 -3.61
CA GLY A 133 -15.64 -6.39 -4.46
C GLY A 133 -15.34 -7.56 -5.41
N GLU A 134 -16.35 -7.98 -6.11
CA GLU A 134 -16.26 -9.06 -7.09
C GLU A 134 -15.74 -8.58 -8.46
#